data_77788279af3640a0eac8102b5b192088
#
_entry.id   77788279af3640a0eac8102b5b192088
#
_cell.length_a   1.000
_cell.length_b   1.000
_cell.length_c   1.000
_cell.angle_alpha   90.00
_cell.angle_beta   90.00
_cell.angle_gamma   90.00
#
_symmetry.space_group_name_H-M   'P 1'
#
loop_
_entity.id
_entity.type
_entity.pdbx_description
1 polymer ?
#
loop_
_entity_poly.entity_id
_entity_poly.type
_entity_poly.pdbx_seq_one_letter_code
_entity_poly.pdbx_strand_id
1 'polypeptide(L)'
;MGDCVLIIDDSETIRKKVREVFEAENMFSEYLMASDGMEGFKHLVTNKDRVDLILCDVVMPKFDGFKFLTLKTSKPDFAEIPVIMLTGQDDVETKVKSLTSGAQDYLTKPFHDQELIARVAIHKKLKKLQDEMREKNARLEEMNRTDALTKLANRRFFMESFSREYERAKRYGEPLSYVMCDLDKFKSVNDNYGHIAGDNALVVAAKVLKDTLRTNDLPGRYGGEEFGMLLPETDAEGARIVADRCREIIEQTPVDTDQGPINITISMGISTFYPSREEHPTISKLIDLADGALYEAKEAGRNQVIIESTSLKP
;
A
#
# COMPACT_ATOMS: atom_id res chain seq x y z
N MET A 1 0.27 2.26 22.85
CA MET A 1 0.43 0.84 22.56
C MET A 1 1.09 0.20 23.76
N GLY A 2 0.56 -0.90 24.28
CA GLY A 2 1.12 -1.55 25.46
C GLY A 2 2.34 -2.37 25.08
N ASP A 3 3.35 -2.26 25.88
CA ASP A 3 4.62 -2.96 25.80
C ASP A 3 4.42 -4.40 26.28
N CYS A 4 4.23 -5.37 25.39
CA CYS A 4 3.88 -6.76 25.70
C CYS A 4 4.96 -7.73 25.23
N VAL A 5 5.35 -8.67 26.07
CA VAL A 5 6.25 -9.77 25.74
C VAL A 5 5.51 -11.11 25.78
N LEU A 6 5.78 -11.95 24.77
CA LEU A 6 5.34 -13.35 24.76
C LEU A 6 6.51 -14.27 25.12
N ILE A 7 6.36 -15.03 26.20
CA ILE A 7 7.37 -15.97 26.71
C ILE A 7 6.88 -17.38 26.46
N ILE A 8 7.58 -18.14 25.63
CA ILE A 8 7.23 -19.52 25.22
C ILE A 8 8.34 -20.46 25.70
N ASP A 9 8.05 -21.27 26.67
CA ASP A 9 8.99 -22.25 27.26
C ASP A 9 8.17 -23.35 27.96
N ASP A 10 8.56 -24.60 27.86
CA ASP A 10 7.81 -25.67 28.54
C ASP A 10 8.01 -25.67 30.06
N SER A 11 9.13 -25.11 30.54
CA SER A 11 9.44 -24.96 31.97
C SER A 11 8.73 -23.75 32.58
N GLU A 12 7.75 -24.00 33.45
CA GLU A 12 7.11 -22.93 34.22
C GLU A 12 8.09 -22.09 35.05
N THR A 13 9.14 -22.76 35.58
CA THR A 13 10.19 -22.10 36.36
C THR A 13 10.94 -21.06 35.55
N ILE A 14 11.27 -21.38 34.29
CA ILE A 14 11.97 -20.44 33.39
C ILE A 14 11.03 -19.29 33.04
N ARG A 15 9.78 -19.57 32.69
CA ARG A 15 8.80 -18.52 32.37
C ARG A 15 8.63 -17.52 33.52
N LYS A 16 8.50 -18.05 34.77
CA LYS A 16 8.41 -17.20 35.97
C LYS A 16 9.67 -16.39 36.19
N LYS A 17 10.84 -17.03 36.12
CA LYS A 17 12.13 -16.32 36.28
C LYS A 17 12.29 -15.18 35.27
N VAL A 18 12.04 -15.43 33.99
CA VAL A 18 12.12 -14.42 32.93
C VAL A 18 11.16 -13.26 33.21
N ARG A 19 9.94 -13.56 33.62
CA ARG A 19 8.95 -12.53 33.98
C ARG A 19 9.43 -11.69 35.17
N GLU A 20 9.90 -12.31 36.24
CA GLU A 20 10.41 -11.62 37.45
C GLU A 20 11.56 -10.66 37.09
N VAL A 21 12.51 -11.11 36.23
CA VAL A 21 13.62 -10.27 35.76
C VAL A 21 13.09 -9.05 34.99
N PHE A 22 12.11 -9.22 34.11
CA PHE A 22 11.55 -8.10 33.34
C PHE A 22 10.69 -7.16 34.18
N GLU A 23 9.94 -7.68 35.17
CA GLU A 23 9.16 -6.90 36.10
C GLU A 23 10.07 -6.02 36.99
N ALA A 24 11.20 -6.56 37.48
CA ALA A 24 12.16 -5.83 38.28
C ALA A 24 12.77 -4.61 37.55
N GLU A 25 12.95 -4.73 36.23
CA GLU A 25 13.50 -3.66 35.37
C GLU A 25 12.42 -2.83 34.66
N ASN A 26 11.14 -3.09 34.94
CA ASN A 26 9.99 -2.41 34.29
C ASN A 26 10.08 -2.46 32.75
N MET A 27 10.52 -3.59 32.18
CA MET A 27 10.77 -3.70 30.73
C MET A 27 9.49 -3.78 29.90
N PHE A 28 8.43 -4.38 30.42
CA PHE A 28 7.15 -4.58 29.76
C PHE A 28 5.99 -4.32 30.70
N SER A 29 4.87 -3.89 30.15
CA SER A 29 3.61 -3.68 30.92
C SER A 29 2.70 -4.90 30.92
N GLU A 30 2.89 -5.81 29.96
CA GLU A 30 2.09 -7.02 29.82
C GLU A 30 2.94 -8.24 29.48
N TYR A 31 2.57 -9.39 30.04
CA TYR A 31 3.29 -10.65 29.91
C TYR A 31 2.34 -11.76 29.47
N LEU A 32 2.55 -12.30 28.28
CA LEU A 32 1.87 -13.49 27.79
C LEU A 32 2.79 -14.70 27.97
N MET A 33 2.25 -15.79 28.45
CA MET A 33 3.02 -17.02 28.70
C MET A 33 2.41 -18.19 27.96
N ALA A 34 3.25 -19.00 27.36
CA ALA A 34 2.85 -20.23 26.67
C ALA A 34 3.79 -21.37 27.02
N SER A 35 3.24 -22.57 27.14
CA SER A 35 3.96 -23.79 27.48
C SER A 35 4.47 -24.56 26.25
N ASP A 36 4.03 -24.21 25.07
CA ASP A 36 4.50 -24.73 23.79
C ASP A 36 4.29 -23.73 22.64
N GLY A 37 4.87 -24.01 21.48
CA GLY A 37 4.78 -23.12 20.35
C GLY A 37 3.37 -22.96 19.78
N MET A 38 2.47 -23.92 19.93
CA MET A 38 1.10 -23.82 19.45
C MET A 38 0.26 -22.88 20.33
N GLU A 39 0.43 -22.96 21.65
CA GLU A 39 -0.17 -22.01 22.59
C GLU A 39 0.37 -20.60 22.34
N GLY A 40 1.71 -20.48 22.13
CA GLY A 40 2.35 -19.21 21.75
C GLY A 40 1.75 -18.62 20.49
N PHE A 41 1.50 -19.41 19.46
CA PHE A 41 0.89 -18.93 18.22
C PHE A 41 -0.57 -18.49 18.41
N LYS A 42 -1.34 -19.16 19.25
CA LYS A 42 -2.71 -18.72 19.61
C LYS A 42 -2.68 -17.35 20.29
N HIS A 43 -1.72 -17.12 21.20
CA HIS A 43 -1.53 -15.81 21.81
C HIS A 43 -1.22 -14.72 20.78
N LEU A 44 -0.38 -14.99 19.78
CA LEU A 44 -0.10 -14.04 18.68
C LEU A 44 -1.36 -13.68 17.89
N VAL A 45 -2.16 -14.68 17.52
CA VAL A 45 -3.40 -14.45 16.75
C VAL A 45 -4.41 -13.63 17.54
N THR A 46 -4.54 -13.91 18.85
CA THR A 46 -5.50 -13.21 19.72
C THR A 46 -5.06 -11.80 20.08
N ASN A 47 -3.73 -11.54 20.14
CA ASN A 47 -3.14 -10.29 20.60
C ASN A 47 -2.26 -9.64 19.50
N LYS A 48 -2.71 -9.71 18.25
CA LYS A 48 -1.98 -9.37 17.03
C LYS A 48 -1.19 -8.05 17.11
N ASP A 49 -1.80 -7.01 17.65
CA ASP A 49 -1.25 -5.64 17.63
C ASP A 49 -0.59 -5.23 18.95
N ARG A 50 -0.35 -6.19 19.86
CA ARG A 50 0.09 -5.92 21.22
C ARG A 50 1.45 -6.51 21.56
N VAL A 51 1.90 -7.55 20.84
CA VAL A 51 3.16 -8.25 21.13
C VAL A 51 4.32 -7.55 20.47
N ASP A 52 5.27 -7.06 21.26
CA ASP A 52 6.44 -6.31 20.80
C ASP A 52 7.70 -7.15 20.70
N LEU A 53 7.76 -8.26 21.45
CA LEU A 53 8.91 -9.17 21.47
C LEU A 53 8.49 -10.58 21.88
N ILE A 54 9.16 -11.58 21.36
CA ILE A 54 8.94 -12.98 21.67
C ILE A 54 10.25 -13.59 22.20
N LEU A 55 10.16 -14.25 23.34
CA LEU A 55 11.18 -15.19 23.82
C LEU A 55 10.65 -16.60 23.60
N CYS A 56 11.40 -17.44 22.90
CA CYS A 56 10.94 -18.79 22.54
C CYS A 56 12.02 -19.83 22.80
N ASP A 57 11.71 -20.83 23.62
CA ASP A 57 12.57 -21.99 23.75
C ASP A 57 12.64 -22.79 22.45
N VAL A 58 13.82 -23.29 22.11
CA VAL A 58 14.02 -24.18 20.96
C VAL A 58 13.39 -25.54 21.20
N VAL A 59 13.63 -26.13 22.38
CA VAL A 59 13.26 -27.52 22.68
C VAL A 59 12.03 -27.55 23.56
N MET A 60 10.89 -27.82 22.95
CA MET A 60 9.63 -27.98 23.65
C MET A 60 8.87 -29.20 23.14
N PRO A 61 8.08 -29.90 24.00
CA PRO A 61 7.26 -31.01 23.54
C PRO A 61 6.15 -30.58 22.58
N LYS A 62 5.71 -31.50 21.72
CA LYS A 62 4.62 -31.34 20.75
C LYS A 62 4.93 -30.34 19.62
N PHE A 63 5.15 -29.07 19.92
CA PHE A 63 5.39 -27.99 18.94
C PHE A 63 6.61 -27.17 19.37
N ASP A 64 7.77 -27.50 18.78
CA ASP A 64 9.06 -26.89 19.10
C ASP A 64 9.19 -25.44 18.59
N GLY A 65 10.22 -24.75 19.08
CA GLY A 65 10.47 -23.34 18.75
C GLY A 65 10.74 -23.09 17.26
N PHE A 66 11.34 -24.04 16.52
CA PHE A 66 11.57 -23.87 15.08
C PHE A 66 10.26 -23.95 14.28
N LYS A 67 9.36 -24.84 14.63
CA LYS A 67 8.04 -24.90 14.02
C LYS A 67 7.24 -23.63 14.30
N PHE A 68 7.31 -23.13 15.54
CA PHE A 68 6.72 -21.82 15.88
C PHE A 68 7.29 -20.69 15.02
N LEU A 69 8.62 -20.59 14.92
CA LEU A 69 9.33 -19.57 14.17
C LEU A 69 8.92 -19.62 12.67
N THR A 70 8.91 -20.82 12.07
CA THR A 70 8.50 -21.00 10.67
C THR A 70 7.05 -20.56 10.46
N LEU A 71 6.14 -20.95 11.34
CA LEU A 71 4.72 -20.59 11.25
C LEU A 71 4.53 -19.07 11.40
N LYS A 72 5.21 -18.45 12.37
CA LYS A 72 5.20 -17.01 12.61
C LYS A 72 5.73 -16.23 11.39
N THR A 73 6.87 -16.63 10.84
CA THR A 73 7.51 -15.96 9.70
C THR A 73 6.71 -16.10 8.40
N SER A 74 5.95 -17.19 8.25
CA SER A 74 5.08 -17.39 7.08
C SER A 74 3.87 -16.45 7.03
N LYS A 75 3.57 -15.75 8.11
CA LYS A 75 2.45 -14.81 8.22
C LYS A 75 2.97 -13.38 8.20
N PRO A 76 2.64 -12.57 7.17
CA PRO A 76 3.10 -11.18 7.06
C PRO A 76 2.82 -10.34 8.31
N ASP A 77 1.66 -10.55 8.92
CA ASP A 77 1.21 -9.84 10.12
C ASP A 77 2.13 -10.01 11.33
N PHE A 78 2.87 -11.12 11.41
CA PHE A 78 3.74 -11.42 12.54
C PHE A 78 5.22 -11.42 12.17
N ALA A 79 5.55 -11.38 10.88
CA ALA A 79 6.93 -11.53 10.38
C ALA A 79 7.94 -10.61 11.09
N GLU A 80 7.51 -9.40 11.43
CA GLU A 80 8.38 -8.34 11.98
C GLU A 80 8.48 -8.31 13.51
N ILE A 81 7.68 -9.10 14.22
CA ILE A 81 7.83 -9.21 15.68
C ILE A 81 9.15 -9.92 15.97
N PRO A 82 10.10 -9.29 16.69
CA PRO A 82 11.40 -9.90 16.97
C PRO A 82 11.27 -11.13 17.86
N VAL A 83 12.03 -12.19 17.51
CA VAL A 83 12.12 -13.43 18.29
C VAL A 83 13.53 -13.63 18.75
N ILE A 84 13.71 -13.83 20.06
CA ILE A 84 14.97 -14.30 20.69
C ILE A 84 14.78 -15.76 21.05
N MET A 85 15.60 -16.64 20.45
CA MET A 85 15.52 -18.08 20.75
C MET A 85 16.33 -18.41 21.99
N LEU A 86 15.74 -19.18 22.91
CA LEU A 86 16.44 -19.73 24.07
C LEU A 86 16.97 -21.12 23.69
N THR A 87 18.31 -21.31 23.75
CA THR A 87 18.97 -22.55 23.30
C THR A 87 19.73 -23.23 24.42
N GLY A 88 19.91 -24.55 24.32
CA GLY A 88 20.83 -25.30 25.25
C GLY A 88 22.29 -24.92 25.07
N GLN A 89 23.15 -25.33 26.05
CA GLN A 89 24.59 -25.17 25.97
C GLN A 89 25.18 -25.98 24.79
N ASP A 90 26.20 -25.42 24.12
CA ASP A 90 27.12 -26.07 23.14
C ASP A 90 26.55 -26.46 21.75
N ASP A 91 25.37 -26.03 21.36
CA ASP A 91 24.87 -26.35 20.05
C ASP A 91 25.02 -25.17 19.05
N VAL A 92 26.20 -25.11 18.40
CA VAL A 92 26.49 -24.12 17.35
C VAL A 92 25.56 -24.28 16.16
N GLU A 93 25.18 -25.50 15.82
CA GLU A 93 24.27 -25.76 14.69
C GLU A 93 22.87 -25.17 14.97
N THR A 94 22.35 -25.37 16.18
CA THR A 94 21.07 -24.78 16.61
C THR A 94 21.11 -23.26 16.61
N LYS A 95 22.22 -22.63 17.02
CA LYS A 95 22.39 -21.17 17.00
C LYS A 95 22.36 -20.63 15.57
N VAL A 96 23.14 -21.24 14.66
CA VAL A 96 23.14 -20.87 13.24
C VAL A 96 21.77 -21.09 12.61
N LYS A 97 21.15 -22.24 12.87
CA LYS A 97 19.81 -22.57 12.38
C LYS A 97 18.76 -21.58 12.89
N SER A 98 18.83 -21.14 14.14
CA SER A 98 17.90 -20.14 14.69
C SER A 98 17.94 -18.83 13.89
N LEU A 99 19.12 -18.29 13.65
CA LEU A 99 19.32 -17.04 12.90
C LEU A 99 18.91 -17.20 11.42
N THR A 100 19.31 -18.29 10.76
CA THR A 100 18.97 -18.54 9.35
C THR A 100 17.48 -18.82 9.14
N SER A 101 16.79 -19.28 10.19
CA SER A 101 15.34 -19.51 10.16
C SER A 101 14.50 -18.25 10.45
N GLY A 102 15.14 -17.10 10.68
CA GLY A 102 14.45 -15.81 10.86
C GLY A 102 14.29 -15.33 12.30
N ALA A 103 14.98 -15.95 13.27
CA ALA A 103 15.12 -15.36 14.59
C ALA A 103 16.07 -14.16 14.55
N GLN A 104 15.79 -13.14 15.34
CA GLN A 104 16.61 -11.94 15.42
C GLN A 104 17.82 -12.12 16.35
N ASP A 105 17.73 -13.03 17.32
CA ASP A 105 18.83 -13.34 18.24
C ASP A 105 18.62 -14.70 18.91
N TYR A 106 19.64 -15.14 19.67
CA TYR A 106 19.54 -16.30 20.54
C TYR A 106 20.20 -16.03 21.90
N LEU A 107 19.78 -16.77 22.92
CA LEU A 107 20.35 -16.74 24.28
C LEU A 107 20.52 -18.16 24.78
N THR A 108 21.75 -18.47 25.27
CA THR A 108 22.08 -19.82 25.70
C THR A 108 21.67 -20.05 27.17
N LYS A 109 20.99 -21.14 27.45
CA LYS A 109 20.66 -21.60 28.81
C LYS A 109 21.82 -22.41 29.41
N PRO A 110 22.17 -22.20 30.70
CA PRO A 110 21.65 -21.17 31.61
C PRO A 110 22.20 -19.78 31.24
N PHE A 111 21.35 -18.75 31.32
CA PHE A 111 21.69 -17.38 31.02
C PHE A 111 21.80 -16.51 32.28
N HIS A 112 22.60 -15.46 32.21
CA HIS A 112 22.66 -14.41 33.22
C HIS A 112 21.54 -13.37 32.95
N ASP A 113 20.95 -12.90 34.05
CA ASP A 113 19.83 -11.93 33.96
C ASP A 113 20.24 -10.64 33.20
N GLN A 114 21.47 -10.14 33.43
CA GLN A 114 22.03 -8.98 32.72
C GLN A 114 22.15 -9.21 31.20
N GLU A 115 22.51 -10.42 30.75
CA GLU A 115 22.58 -10.74 29.33
C GLU A 115 21.19 -10.76 28.70
N LEU A 116 20.21 -11.39 29.36
CA LEU A 116 18.81 -11.39 28.93
C LEU A 116 18.29 -9.95 28.77
N ILE A 117 18.46 -9.11 29.80
CA ILE A 117 18.05 -7.72 29.81
C ILE A 117 18.68 -6.94 28.64
N ALA A 118 20.00 -7.07 28.45
CA ALA A 118 20.73 -6.34 27.42
C ALA A 118 20.25 -6.72 26.01
N ARG A 119 20.06 -8.00 25.70
CA ARG A 119 19.57 -8.47 24.40
C ARG A 119 18.14 -8.00 24.13
N VAL A 120 17.26 -8.16 25.09
CA VAL A 120 15.88 -7.72 24.98
C VAL A 120 15.80 -6.20 24.80
N ALA A 121 16.57 -5.43 25.53
CA ALA A 121 16.62 -3.96 25.39
C ALA A 121 17.07 -3.51 24.00
N ILE A 122 18.04 -4.20 23.39
CA ILE A 122 18.50 -3.93 22.02
C ILE A 122 17.36 -4.17 21.02
N HIS A 123 16.72 -5.35 21.06
CA HIS A 123 15.66 -5.68 20.11
C HIS A 123 14.40 -4.83 20.29
N LYS A 124 14.05 -4.50 21.52
CA LYS A 124 12.98 -3.57 21.83
C LYS A 124 13.25 -2.19 21.25
N LYS A 125 14.48 -1.68 21.41
CA LYS A 125 14.88 -0.39 20.81
C LYS A 125 14.85 -0.42 19.28
N LEU A 126 15.34 -1.51 18.66
CA LEU A 126 15.31 -1.67 17.21
C LEU A 126 13.86 -1.69 16.67
N LYS A 127 12.98 -2.45 17.32
CA LYS A 127 11.55 -2.50 16.97
C LYS A 127 10.91 -1.13 17.04
N LYS A 128 11.13 -0.40 18.14
CA LYS A 128 10.62 0.96 18.31
C LYS A 128 11.11 1.91 17.21
N LEU A 129 12.41 1.87 16.87
CA LEU A 129 12.96 2.71 15.79
C LEU A 129 12.38 2.36 14.41
N GLN A 130 12.15 1.07 14.13
CA GLN A 130 11.49 0.63 12.91
C GLN A 130 10.06 1.15 12.81
N ASP A 131 9.28 1.07 13.90
CA ASP A 131 7.90 1.54 13.95
C ASP A 131 7.83 3.07 13.79
N GLU A 132 8.71 3.82 14.47
CA GLU A 132 8.82 5.28 14.30
C GLU A 132 9.19 5.67 12.85
N MET A 133 10.11 4.92 12.21
CA MET A 133 10.50 5.17 10.83
C MET A 133 9.34 4.90 9.86
N ARG A 134 8.55 3.85 10.11
CA ARG A 134 7.35 3.55 9.33
C ARG A 134 6.28 4.62 9.47
N GLU A 135 6.02 5.06 10.69
CA GLU A 135 5.06 6.15 10.92
C GLU A 135 5.50 7.44 10.20
N LYS A 136 6.78 7.79 10.29
CA LYS A 136 7.31 8.97 9.59
C LYS A 136 7.20 8.83 8.07
N ASN A 137 7.54 7.67 7.51
CA ASN A 137 7.43 7.42 6.08
C ASN A 137 5.96 7.48 5.63
N ALA A 138 5.04 6.82 6.34
CA ALA A 138 3.61 6.88 6.05
C ALA A 138 3.08 8.33 6.10
N ARG A 139 3.53 9.12 7.09
CA ARG A 139 3.16 10.53 7.21
C ARG A 139 3.71 11.41 6.10
N LEU A 140 4.98 11.18 5.69
CA LEU A 140 5.58 11.87 4.53
C LEU A 140 4.85 11.52 3.23
N GLU A 141 4.48 10.26 3.06
CA GLU A 141 3.69 9.81 1.92
C GLU A 141 2.27 10.38 1.93
N GLU A 142 1.64 10.54 3.10
CA GLU A 142 0.34 11.17 3.24
C GLU A 142 0.39 12.69 2.92
N MET A 143 1.47 13.35 3.31
CA MET A 143 1.69 14.77 2.96
C MET A 143 1.94 14.98 1.47
N ASN A 144 2.41 13.95 0.74
CA ASN A 144 2.66 14.04 -0.71
C ASN A 144 1.43 13.53 -1.49
N ARG A 145 0.44 14.41 -1.71
CA ARG A 145 -0.80 14.11 -2.45
C ARG A 145 -0.68 14.28 -3.96
N THR A 146 0.42 14.85 -4.42
CA THR A 146 0.61 15.19 -5.82
C THR A 146 1.74 14.39 -6.47
N ASP A 147 1.63 14.16 -7.77
CA ASP A 147 2.70 13.63 -8.60
C ASP A 147 3.84 14.66 -8.73
N ALA A 148 5.07 14.21 -8.60
CA ALA A 148 6.25 15.10 -8.55
C ALA A 148 6.47 15.89 -9.86
N LEU A 149 6.14 15.29 -11.03
CA LEU A 149 6.32 15.90 -12.34
C LEU A 149 5.12 16.77 -12.71
N THR A 150 3.94 16.19 -12.71
CA THR A 150 2.73 16.82 -13.24
C THR A 150 1.98 17.71 -12.25
N LYS A 151 2.26 17.59 -10.94
CA LYS A 151 1.57 18.29 -9.84
C LYS A 151 0.06 18.00 -9.76
N LEU A 152 -0.45 17.02 -10.51
CA LEU A 152 -1.80 16.47 -10.33
C LEU A 152 -1.86 15.57 -9.10
N ALA A 153 -3.06 15.12 -8.73
CA ALA A 153 -3.19 14.07 -7.71
C ALA A 153 -2.35 12.84 -8.13
N ASN A 154 -1.55 12.33 -7.19
CA ASN A 154 -0.88 11.06 -7.43
C ASN A 154 -1.89 9.90 -7.33
N ARG A 155 -1.52 8.71 -7.83
CA ARG A 155 -2.38 7.54 -7.89
C ARG A 155 -3.04 7.22 -6.54
N ARG A 156 -2.29 7.31 -5.44
CA ARG A 156 -2.80 7.00 -4.10
C ARG A 156 -3.91 7.97 -3.70
N PHE A 157 -3.64 9.27 -3.73
CA PHE A 157 -4.62 10.28 -3.35
C PHE A 157 -5.84 10.29 -4.29
N PHE A 158 -5.62 10.01 -5.58
CA PHE A 158 -6.71 9.84 -6.55
C PHE A 158 -7.64 8.69 -6.16
N MET A 159 -7.10 7.49 -5.84
CA MET A 159 -7.90 6.33 -5.44
C MET A 159 -8.63 6.52 -4.10
N GLU A 160 -7.99 7.16 -3.12
CA GLU A 160 -8.63 7.53 -1.86
C GLU A 160 -9.80 8.50 -2.09
N SER A 161 -9.63 9.44 -3.00
CA SER A 161 -10.68 10.40 -3.38
C SER A 161 -11.81 9.71 -4.15
N PHE A 162 -11.48 8.79 -5.04
CA PHE A 162 -12.48 7.97 -5.75
C PHE A 162 -13.36 7.21 -4.75
N SER A 163 -12.75 6.58 -3.75
CA SER A 163 -13.51 5.85 -2.72
C SER A 163 -14.45 6.78 -1.94
N ARG A 164 -14.03 7.97 -1.61
CA ARG A 164 -14.88 8.95 -0.91
C ARG A 164 -16.04 9.45 -1.78
N GLU A 165 -15.76 9.80 -3.04
CA GLU A 165 -16.79 10.30 -3.96
C GLU A 165 -17.76 9.19 -4.37
N TYR A 166 -17.32 7.94 -4.46
CA TYR A 166 -18.19 6.79 -4.71
C TYR A 166 -19.21 6.60 -3.56
N GLU A 167 -18.75 6.63 -2.32
CA GLU A 167 -19.65 6.53 -1.15
C GLU A 167 -20.56 7.75 -1.03
N ARG A 168 -20.08 8.93 -1.42
CA ARG A 168 -20.89 10.15 -1.49
C ARG A 168 -21.98 10.04 -2.55
N ALA A 169 -21.62 9.64 -3.76
CA ALA A 169 -22.56 9.41 -4.87
C ALA A 169 -23.68 8.43 -4.47
N LYS A 170 -23.29 7.31 -3.84
CA LYS A 170 -24.21 6.30 -3.32
C LYS A 170 -25.18 6.86 -2.27
N ARG A 171 -24.69 7.75 -1.40
CA ARG A 171 -25.51 8.36 -0.33
C ARG A 171 -26.50 9.38 -0.82
N TYR A 172 -26.11 10.21 -1.80
CA TYR A 172 -26.90 11.33 -2.27
C TYR A 172 -27.69 11.06 -3.55
N GLY A 173 -27.43 9.92 -4.20
CA GLY A 173 -28.15 9.53 -5.43
C GLY A 173 -27.65 10.22 -6.70
N GLU A 174 -26.50 10.90 -6.63
CA GLU A 174 -25.93 11.63 -7.76
C GLU A 174 -24.98 10.75 -8.59
N PRO A 175 -24.91 10.92 -9.92
CA PRO A 175 -24.00 10.14 -10.75
C PRO A 175 -22.55 10.51 -10.50
N LEU A 176 -21.65 9.53 -10.70
CA LEU A 176 -20.22 9.71 -10.62
C LEU A 176 -19.55 9.12 -11.86
N SER A 177 -18.89 9.95 -12.65
CA SER A 177 -18.15 9.49 -13.83
C SER A 177 -16.65 9.40 -13.53
N TYR A 178 -16.05 8.36 -14.08
CA TYR A 178 -14.61 8.15 -14.11
C TYR A 178 -14.14 8.08 -15.56
N VAL A 179 -13.08 8.81 -15.88
CA VAL A 179 -12.43 8.82 -17.19
C VAL A 179 -11.01 8.33 -17.06
N MET A 180 -10.68 7.26 -17.77
CA MET A 180 -9.31 6.80 -17.95
C MET A 180 -8.75 7.44 -19.22
N CYS A 181 -7.56 8.02 -19.13
CA CYS A 181 -6.91 8.74 -20.23
C CYS A 181 -5.50 8.22 -20.45
N ASP A 182 -5.05 8.18 -21.70
CA ASP A 182 -3.70 7.73 -22.04
C ASP A 182 -3.17 8.55 -23.25
N LEU A 183 -1.94 9.04 -23.13
CA LEU A 183 -1.30 9.79 -24.21
C LEU A 183 -0.95 8.88 -25.38
N ASP A 184 -1.49 9.20 -26.54
CA ASP A 184 -1.30 8.40 -27.74
C ASP A 184 0.15 8.38 -28.18
N LYS A 185 0.68 7.17 -28.48
CA LYS A 185 2.03 6.97 -28.98
C LYS A 185 3.13 7.60 -28.11
N PHE A 186 2.93 7.72 -26.80
CA PHE A 186 3.88 8.36 -25.88
C PHE A 186 5.29 7.77 -25.95
N LYS A 187 5.40 6.44 -26.09
CA LYS A 187 6.69 5.78 -26.32
C LYS A 187 7.40 6.35 -27.56
N SER A 188 6.67 6.62 -28.63
CA SER A 188 7.25 7.20 -29.86
C SER A 188 7.75 8.65 -29.63
N VAL A 189 7.10 9.40 -28.76
CA VAL A 189 7.59 10.73 -28.35
C VAL A 189 8.94 10.60 -27.65
N ASN A 190 9.06 9.69 -26.69
CA ASN A 190 10.32 9.43 -25.99
C ASN A 190 11.43 8.93 -26.93
N ASP A 191 11.10 8.00 -27.83
CA ASP A 191 12.06 7.38 -28.74
C ASP A 191 12.60 8.38 -29.79
N ASN A 192 11.76 9.33 -30.25
CA ASN A 192 12.13 10.28 -31.29
C ASN A 192 12.70 11.60 -30.75
N TYR A 193 12.21 12.09 -29.59
CA TYR A 193 12.51 13.42 -29.05
C TYR A 193 13.17 13.39 -27.68
N GLY A 194 13.37 12.18 -27.12
CA GLY A 194 14.01 12.00 -25.81
C GLY A 194 13.04 12.13 -24.63
N HIS A 195 13.49 11.67 -23.47
CA HIS A 195 12.67 11.64 -22.24
C HIS A 195 12.25 13.02 -21.73
N ILE A 196 13.04 14.07 -22.00
CA ILE A 196 12.69 15.44 -21.61
C ILE A 196 11.44 15.90 -22.38
N ALA A 197 11.35 15.58 -23.67
CA ALA A 197 10.17 15.87 -24.48
C ALA A 197 8.94 15.08 -23.99
N GLY A 198 9.13 13.82 -23.57
CA GLY A 198 8.07 13.04 -22.93
C GLY A 198 7.59 13.67 -21.62
N ASP A 199 8.51 14.11 -20.76
CA ASP A 199 8.17 14.82 -19.52
C ASP A 199 7.39 16.13 -19.81
N ASN A 200 7.81 16.90 -20.82
CA ASN A 200 7.08 18.09 -21.26
C ASN A 200 5.66 17.76 -21.76
N ALA A 201 5.50 16.66 -22.51
CA ALA A 201 4.20 16.18 -22.97
C ALA A 201 3.27 15.85 -21.79
N LEU A 202 3.79 15.15 -20.78
CA LEU A 202 3.04 14.84 -19.55
C LEU A 202 2.65 16.12 -18.79
N VAL A 203 3.53 17.10 -18.70
CA VAL A 203 3.26 18.38 -18.01
C VAL A 203 2.20 19.20 -18.78
N VAL A 204 2.27 19.23 -20.10
CA VAL A 204 1.29 19.94 -20.95
C VAL A 204 -0.09 19.29 -20.79
N ALA A 205 -0.19 17.97 -20.93
CA ALA A 205 -1.45 17.24 -20.74
C ALA A 205 -2.03 17.47 -19.34
N ALA A 206 -1.22 17.34 -18.31
CA ALA A 206 -1.63 17.57 -16.93
C ALA A 206 -2.15 18.99 -16.69
N LYS A 207 -1.50 19.99 -17.26
CA LYS A 207 -1.93 21.40 -17.17
C LYS A 207 -3.30 21.59 -17.83
N VAL A 208 -3.48 21.05 -19.03
CA VAL A 208 -4.77 21.16 -19.76
C VAL A 208 -5.89 20.47 -18.94
N LEU A 209 -5.65 19.27 -18.43
CA LEU A 209 -6.63 18.58 -17.58
C LEU A 209 -7.00 19.43 -16.36
N LYS A 210 -6.01 19.96 -15.66
CA LYS A 210 -6.22 20.78 -14.47
C LYS A 210 -7.00 22.07 -14.75
N ASP A 211 -6.64 22.76 -15.83
CA ASP A 211 -7.19 24.09 -16.16
C ASP A 211 -8.61 23.97 -16.77
N THR A 212 -8.95 22.83 -17.35
CA THR A 212 -10.25 22.56 -17.99
C THR A 212 -11.33 22.07 -17.02
N LEU A 213 -10.92 21.39 -15.97
CA LEU A 213 -11.80 20.78 -14.96
C LEU A 213 -12.32 21.78 -13.93
N ARG A 214 -13.47 21.50 -13.35
CA ARG A 214 -14.08 22.30 -12.27
C ARG A 214 -13.36 22.05 -10.96
N THR A 215 -13.57 22.91 -9.98
CA THR A 215 -12.96 22.80 -8.63
C THR A 215 -13.29 21.48 -7.92
N ASN A 216 -14.45 20.90 -8.17
CA ASN A 216 -14.87 19.63 -7.56
C ASN A 216 -14.40 18.40 -8.33
N ASP A 217 -13.96 18.58 -9.57
CA ASP A 217 -13.39 17.51 -10.38
C ASP A 217 -11.95 17.26 -9.96
N LEU A 218 -11.50 16.02 -10.04
CA LEU A 218 -10.15 15.66 -9.64
C LEU A 218 -9.38 15.00 -10.79
N PRO A 219 -8.42 15.70 -11.41
CA PRO A 219 -7.46 15.07 -12.28
C PRO A 219 -6.34 14.42 -11.47
N GLY A 220 -5.87 13.24 -11.91
CA GLY A 220 -4.75 12.53 -11.30
C GLY A 220 -3.88 11.83 -12.32
N ARG A 221 -2.60 11.66 -12.00
CA ARG A 221 -1.71 10.79 -12.77
C ARG A 221 -1.83 9.38 -12.20
N TYR A 222 -2.30 8.46 -13.04
CA TYR A 222 -2.53 7.08 -12.63
C TYR A 222 -1.25 6.23 -12.69
N GLY A 223 -0.40 6.48 -13.71
CA GLY A 223 0.92 5.84 -13.86
C GLY A 223 1.50 6.13 -15.23
N GLY A 224 2.82 6.14 -15.41
CA GLY A 224 3.44 6.35 -16.72
C GLY A 224 2.86 7.53 -17.51
N GLU A 225 2.19 7.20 -18.63
CA GLU A 225 1.46 8.13 -19.50
C GLU A 225 -0.05 8.17 -19.25
N GLU A 226 -0.52 7.50 -18.19
CA GLU A 226 -1.93 7.36 -17.87
C GLU A 226 -2.40 8.42 -16.87
N PHE A 227 -3.56 9.01 -17.14
CA PHE A 227 -4.24 9.95 -16.27
C PHE A 227 -5.66 9.46 -15.96
N GLY A 228 -6.20 9.93 -14.85
CA GLY A 228 -7.59 9.72 -14.48
C GLY A 228 -8.29 11.06 -14.25
N MET A 229 -9.58 11.13 -14.57
CA MET A 229 -10.44 12.23 -14.13
C MET A 229 -11.61 11.67 -13.35
N LEU A 230 -11.87 12.20 -12.18
CA LEU A 230 -13.03 11.88 -11.36
C LEU A 230 -13.97 13.06 -11.40
N LEU A 231 -15.19 12.82 -11.87
CA LEU A 231 -16.20 13.85 -12.16
C LEU A 231 -17.45 13.59 -11.32
N PRO A 232 -17.52 14.12 -10.08
CA PRO A 232 -18.70 14.01 -9.23
C PRO A 232 -19.92 14.73 -9.86
N GLU A 233 -21.11 14.24 -9.52
CA GLU A 233 -22.39 14.84 -9.97
C GLU A 233 -22.43 15.03 -11.50
N THR A 234 -21.84 14.08 -12.25
CA THR A 234 -21.70 14.16 -13.69
C THR A 234 -22.05 12.81 -14.31
N ASP A 235 -23.02 12.81 -15.21
CA ASP A 235 -23.43 11.63 -15.96
C ASP A 235 -22.46 11.32 -17.14
N ALA A 236 -22.73 10.24 -17.86
CA ALA A 236 -21.86 9.79 -18.95
C ALA A 236 -21.75 10.83 -20.08
N GLU A 237 -22.83 11.49 -20.44
CA GLU A 237 -22.82 12.50 -21.52
C GLU A 237 -22.13 13.79 -21.09
N GLY A 238 -22.36 14.23 -19.85
CA GLY A 238 -21.60 15.34 -19.25
C GLY A 238 -20.11 15.06 -19.18
N ALA A 239 -19.74 13.84 -18.80
CA ALA A 239 -18.34 13.41 -18.77
C ALA A 239 -17.72 13.39 -20.17
N ARG A 240 -18.47 12.96 -21.20
CA ARG A 240 -18.03 12.98 -22.61
C ARG A 240 -17.70 14.40 -23.07
N ILE A 241 -18.61 15.35 -22.79
CA ILE A 241 -18.40 16.76 -23.17
C ILE A 241 -17.11 17.32 -22.53
N VAL A 242 -16.86 17.03 -21.26
CA VAL A 242 -15.66 17.47 -20.56
C VAL A 242 -14.42 16.80 -21.13
N ALA A 243 -14.48 15.49 -21.36
CA ALA A 243 -13.37 14.70 -21.90
C ALA A 243 -13.01 15.14 -23.33
N ASP A 244 -13.99 15.33 -24.22
CA ASP A 244 -13.76 15.82 -25.59
C ASP A 244 -13.12 17.21 -25.58
N ARG A 245 -13.56 18.11 -24.71
CA ARG A 245 -12.94 19.43 -24.57
C ARG A 245 -11.47 19.33 -24.14
N CYS A 246 -11.15 18.47 -23.18
CA CYS A 246 -9.76 18.22 -22.78
C CYS A 246 -8.92 17.69 -23.95
N ARG A 247 -9.45 16.69 -24.67
CA ARG A 247 -8.83 16.08 -25.83
C ARG A 247 -8.48 17.11 -26.92
N GLU A 248 -9.47 17.93 -27.30
CA GLU A 248 -9.29 18.97 -28.32
C GLU A 248 -8.23 20.00 -27.93
N ILE A 249 -8.22 20.45 -26.67
CA ILE A 249 -7.21 21.41 -26.19
C ILE A 249 -5.83 20.77 -26.18
N ILE A 250 -5.70 19.51 -25.77
CA ILE A 250 -4.41 18.80 -25.80
C ILE A 250 -3.89 18.69 -27.24
N GLU A 251 -4.72 18.28 -28.18
CA GLU A 251 -4.37 18.17 -29.61
C GLU A 251 -3.87 19.50 -30.20
N GLN A 252 -4.42 20.63 -29.75
CA GLN A 252 -4.06 21.97 -30.23
C GLN A 252 -2.90 22.62 -29.48
N THR A 253 -2.50 22.06 -28.34
CA THR A 253 -1.47 22.64 -27.49
C THR A 253 -0.10 22.07 -27.89
N PRO A 254 0.83 22.92 -28.42
CA PRO A 254 2.16 22.45 -28.77
C PRO A 254 2.98 22.08 -27.53
N VAL A 255 3.78 21.03 -27.67
CA VAL A 255 4.79 20.60 -26.69
C VAL A 255 6.16 20.98 -27.21
N ASP A 256 6.89 21.79 -26.46
CA ASP A 256 8.24 22.22 -26.83
C ASP A 256 9.25 21.05 -26.72
N THR A 257 10.05 20.90 -27.78
CA THR A 257 11.18 19.95 -27.82
C THR A 257 12.42 20.63 -28.41
N ASP A 258 13.59 20.05 -28.24
CA ASP A 258 14.85 20.54 -28.80
C ASP A 258 14.85 20.58 -30.34
N GLN A 259 13.93 19.86 -30.99
CA GLN A 259 13.77 19.80 -32.45
C GLN A 259 12.61 20.66 -32.97
N GLY A 260 12.02 21.49 -32.10
CA GLY A 260 10.83 22.30 -32.37
C GLY A 260 9.56 21.73 -31.74
N PRO A 261 8.45 22.50 -31.82
CA PRO A 261 7.20 22.08 -31.18
C PRO A 261 6.58 20.87 -31.88
N ILE A 262 5.99 19.96 -31.09
CA ILE A 262 5.24 18.82 -31.58
C ILE A 262 3.81 18.84 -31.00
N ASN A 263 2.87 18.18 -31.66
CA ASN A 263 1.53 17.95 -31.12
C ASN A 263 1.39 16.52 -30.62
N ILE A 264 0.67 16.38 -29.54
CA ILE A 264 0.31 15.09 -28.92
C ILE A 264 -1.20 14.92 -28.95
N THR A 265 -1.66 13.69 -28.90
CA THR A 265 -3.08 13.37 -28.75
C THR A 265 -3.30 12.48 -27.54
N ILE A 266 -4.55 12.37 -27.11
CA ILE A 266 -4.95 11.57 -25.95
C ILE A 266 -6.21 10.79 -26.28
N SER A 267 -6.24 9.51 -25.92
CA SER A 267 -7.44 8.68 -25.99
C SER A 267 -8.05 8.55 -24.60
N MET A 268 -9.37 8.47 -24.53
CA MET A 268 -10.10 8.46 -23.26
C MET A 268 -11.25 7.44 -23.27
N GLY A 269 -11.41 6.75 -22.14
CA GLY A 269 -12.53 5.84 -21.89
C GLY A 269 -13.31 6.25 -20.66
N ILE A 270 -14.63 6.22 -20.73
CA ILE A 270 -15.54 6.70 -19.67
C ILE A 270 -16.37 5.55 -19.13
N SER A 271 -16.44 5.46 -17.80
CA SER A 271 -17.42 4.67 -17.08
C SER A 271 -18.19 5.55 -16.10
N THR A 272 -19.46 5.26 -15.87
CA THR A 272 -20.32 6.06 -14.98
C THR A 272 -21.05 5.17 -13.99
N PHE A 273 -20.97 5.54 -12.73
CA PHE A 273 -21.77 4.96 -11.65
C PHE A 273 -23.09 5.74 -11.51
N TYR A 274 -24.21 5.00 -11.61
CA TYR A 274 -25.54 5.53 -11.37
C TYR A 274 -26.11 4.88 -10.11
N PRO A 275 -26.23 5.60 -8.99
CA PRO A 275 -26.77 5.05 -7.74
C PRO A 275 -28.22 4.56 -7.81
N SER A 276 -28.99 5.03 -8.81
CA SER A 276 -30.37 4.62 -9.04
C SER A 276 -30.54 3.21 -9.63
N ARG A 277 -29.47 2.59 -10.11
CA ARG A 277 -29.48 1.21 -10.62
C ARG A 277 -29.46 0.19 -9.49
N GLU A 278 -30.07 -0.97 -9.73
CA GLU A 278 -30.09 -2.07 -8.77
C GLU A 278 -28.69 -2.66 -8.52
N GLU A 279 -27.85 -2.72 -9.57
CA GLU A 279 -26.48 -3.22 -9.48
C GLU A 279 -25.49 -2.07 -9.27
N HIS A 280 -24.78 -2.13 -8.15
CA HIS A 280 -23.71 -1.19 -7.84
C HIS A 280 -22.34 -1.82 -8.14
N PRO A 281 -21.69 -1.47 -9.26
CA PRO A 281 -20.38 -1.96 -9.59
C PRO A 281 -19.34 -1.49 -8.56
N THR A 282 -18.35 -2.31 -8.25
CA THR A 282 -17.21 -1.87 -7.43
C THR A 282 -16.37 -0.83 -8.16
N ILE A 283 -15.57 -0.06 -7.43
CA ILE A 283 -14.63 0.90 -8.03
C ILE A 283 -13.67 0.20 -9.01
N SER A 284 -13.18 -1.00 -8.67
CA SER A 284 -12.36 -1.79 -9.58
C SER A 284 -13.10 -2.07 -10.88
N LYS A 285 -14.36 -2.44 -10.80
CA LYS A 285 -15.19 -2.70 -12.01
C LYS A 285 -15.40 -1.44 -12.86
N LEU A 286 -15.57 -0.26 -12.23
CA LEU A 286 -15.66 1.01 -12.96
C LEU A 286 -14.34 1.33 -13.68
N ILE A 287 -13.21 1.08 -13.04
CA ILE A 287 -11.90 1.25 -13.67
C ILE A 287 -11.74 0.29 -14.85
N ASP A 288 -12.06 -0.99 -14.68
CA ASP A 288 -11.98 -1.99 -15.76
C ASP A 288 -12.86 -1.63 -16.96
N LEU A 289 -14.05 -1.07 -16.72
CA LEU A 289 -14.97 -0.64 -17.76
C LEU A 289 -14.45 0.58 -18.53
N ALA A 290 -13.86 1.56 -17.82
CA ALA A 290 -13.24 2.72 -18.45
C ALA A 290 -11.98 2.32 -19.24
N ASP A 291 -11.17 1.38 -18.73
CA ASP A 291 -10.01 0.85 -19.43
C ASP A 291 -10.41 0.11 -20.72
N GLY A 292 -11.49 -0.69 -20.68
CA GLY A 292 -12.06 -1.33 -21.87
C GLY A 292 -12.48 -0.31 -22.93
N ALA A 293 -13.17 0.77 -22.54
CA ALA A 293 -13.55 1.86 -23.44
C ALA A 293 -12.34 2.65 -24.00
N LEU A 294 -11.30 2.84 -23.17
CA LEU A 294 -10.04 3.42 -23.61
C LEU A 294 -9.33 2.54 -24.65
N TYR A 295 -9.33 1.23 -24.43
CA TYR A 295 -8.80 0.29 -25.40
C TYR A 295 -9.53 0.38 -26.75
N GLU A 296 -10.87 0.42 -26.73
CA GLU A 296 -11.68 0.64 -27.94
C GLU A 296 -11.33 1.98 -28.63
N ALA A 297 -11.12 3.05 -27.88
CA ALA A 297 -10.69 4.34 -28.43
C ALA A 297 -9.35 4.24 -29.15
N LYS A 298 -8.39 3.51 -28.58
CA LYS A 298 -7.08 3.27 -29.20
C LYS A 298 -7.18 2.44 -30.49
N GLU A 299 -8.00 1.39 -30.50
CA GLU A 299 -8.23 0.54 -31.69
C GLU A 299 -8.99 1.26 -32.81
N ALA A 300 -9.95 2.12 -32.46
CA ALA A 300 -10.76 2.87 -33.42
C ALA A 300 -10.03 4.09 -34.06
N GLY A 301 -8.72 4.22 -33.83
CA GLY A 301 -7.89 5.25 -34.49
C GLY A 301 -7.25 6.27 -33.56
N ARG A 302 -7.46 6.14 -32.24
CA ARG A 302 -6.94 7.06 -31.21
C ARG A 302 -7.58 8.44 -31.25
N ASN A 303 -7.07 9.36 -30.42
CA ASN A 303 -7.52 10.76 -30.35
C ASN A 303 -9.06 10.90 -30.29
N GLN A 304 -9.69 10.15 -29.40
CA GLN A 304 -11.14 10.11 -29.25
C GLN A 304 -11.57 9.68 -27.85
N VAL A 305 -12.84 9.91 -27.56
CA VAL A 305 -13.48 9.57 -26.30
C VAL A 305 -14.54 8.50 -26.56
N ILE A 306 -14.48 7.40 -25.82
CA ILE A 306 -15.49 6.35 -25.87
C ILE A 306 -16.15 6.20 -24.50
N ILE A 307 -17.48 6.13 -24.49
CA ILE A 307 -18.24 5.80 -23.30
C ILE A 307 -18.51 4.30 -23.30
N GLU A 308 -18.26 3.66 -22.18
CA GLU A 308 -18.62 2.27 -21.98
C GLU A 308 -20.13 2.04 -22.16
N SER A 309 -20.51 1.01 -22.87
CA SER A 309 -21.88 0.81 -23.38
C SER A 309 -22.97 0.70 -22.29
N THR A 310 -22.62 0.16 -21.11
CA THR A 310 -23.57 0.08 -19.99
C THR A 310 -23.76 1.41 -19.25
N SER A 311 -22.85 2.38 -19.47
CA SER A 311 -22.94 3.73 -18.91
C SER A 311 -23.92 4.67 -19.64
N LEU A 312 -24.37 4.28 -20.83
CA LEU A 312 -25.25 5.12 -21.66
C LEU A 312 -26.74 5.11 -21.24
N LYS A 313 -27.15 4.24 -20.33
CA LYS A 313 -28.54 4.16 -19.87
C LYS A 313 -28.65 4.53 -18.40
N PRO A 314 -29.45 5.53 -18.02
CA PRO A 314 -29.76 5.84 -16.61
C PRO A 314 -30.54 4.71 -15.93
#